data_e950576b2b0e4c254f44d2a73a62a9c1
#
_entry.id   e950576b2b0e4c254f44d2a73a62a9c1
#
_cell.length_a   1.000
_cell.length_b   1.000
_cell.length_c   1.000
_cell.angle_alpha   90.00
_cell.angle_beta   90.00
_cell.angle_gamma   90.00
#
_symmetry.space_group_name_H-M   'P 1'
#
loop_
_entity.id
_entity.type
_entity.pdbx_description
1 polymer ?
#
loop_
_entity_poly.entity_id
_entity_poly.type
_entity_poly.pdbx_seq_one_letter_code
_entity_poly.pdbx_strand_id
1 'polypeptide(L)'
;MKKIVLGLVCVMSFSFATTEGTKELVNFLGFTGVSVSLDLAVFVTIILTLITWKITKDKEQNEIKEKYKDSARKSLLEYLGKLRDITKKLIDFKNQYTSVSDKLSDEEKMKLQLQNAHLISEYQKNLNEFLFISPIYSKKLYEILKDSMDHFEFAQKNGSIEIVVFSSVKTMGKLLVEYTEEEIANDLTKSIYGFTIEEAEKKLQEFKNHFERK
;
A
#
# COMPACT_ATOMS: atom_id res chain seq x y z
N MET A 1 16.27 -12.58 25.01
CA MET A 1 15.21 -12.35 26.01
C MET A 1 14.80 -13.61 26.79
N LYS A 2 14.60 -14.80 26.18
CA LYS A 2 14.27 -16.05 26.93
C LYS A 2 15.24 -16.38 28.07
N LYS A 3 16.55 -16.19 27.89
CA LYS A 3 17.57 -16.45 28.92
C LYS A 3 17.56 -15.48 30.09
N ILE A 4 17.13 -14.23 29.86
CA ILE A 4 17.04 -13.19 30.92
C ILE A 4 15.81 -13.46 31.81
N VAL A 5 14.67 -13.84 31.20
CA VAL A 5 13.45 -14.17 31.95
C VAL A 5 13.65 -15.42 32.79
N LEU A 6 14.32 -16.46 32.24
CA LEU A 6 14.65 -17.68 32.99
C LEU A 6 15.61 -17.38 34.15
N GLY A 7 16.61 -16.53 33.93
CA GLY A 7 17.54 -16.08 34.96
C GLY A 7 16.84 -15.32 36.08
N LEU A 8 15.90 -14.41 35.74
CA LEU A 8 15.12 -13.64 36.72
C LEU A 8 14.19 -14.54 37.55
N VAL A 9 13.56 -15.54 36.91
CA VAL A 9 12.75 -16.54 37.59
C VAL A 9 13.57 -17.38 38.58
N CYS A 10 14.76 -17.83 38.15
CA CYS A 10 15.66 -18.57 39.03
C CYS A 10 16.17 -17.71 40.20
N VAL A 11 16.55 -16.45 39.95
CA VAL A 11 17.03 -15.54 41.02
C VAL A 11 15.90 -15.21 42.00
N MET A 12 14.70 -14.93 41.53
CA MET A 12 13.55 -14.71 42.41
C MET A 12 13.19 -15.96 43.22
N SER A 13 13.19 -17.14 42.61
CA SER A 13 12.91 -18.39 43.33
C SER A 13 13.94 -18.67 44.44
N PHE A 14 15.22 -18.34 44.21
CA PHE A 14 16.30 -18.51 45.20
C PHE A 14 16.25 -17.46 46.31
N SER A 15 15.89 -16.20 45.97
CA SER A 15 15.82 -15.11 46.97
C SER A 15 14.65 -15.30 47.95
N PHE A 16 13.55 -15.94 47.53
CA PHE A 16 12.41 -16.20 48.38
C PHE A 16 12.62 -17.37 49.35
N ALA A 17 13.63 -18.23 49.11
CA ALA A 17 13.87 -19.41 49.97
C ALA A 17 14.70 -19.10 51.24
N THR A 18 15.30 -17.87 51.37
CA THR A 18 16.40 -17.67 52.36
C THR A 18 16.28 -16.46 53.29
N THR A 19 15.21 -15.68 53.32
CA THR A 19 15.22 -14.46 54.16
C THR A 19 13.99 -14.24 55.04
N GLU A 20 14.20 -13.78 56.28
CA GLU A 20 13.14 -13.35 57.22
C GLU A 20 12.23 -12.22 56.64
N GLY A 21 12.69 -11.47 55.66
CA GLY A 21 11.90 -10.45 54.94
C GLY A 21 10.68 -11.01 54.20
N THR A 22 10.66 -12.31 53.86
CA THR A 22 9.46 -12.95 53.27
C THR A 22 8.31 -13.08 54.26
N LYS A 23 8.60 -13.23 55.56
CA LYS A 23 7.56 -13.32 56.59
C LYS A 23 6.82 -11.98 56.77
N GLU A 24 7.52 -10.85 56.67
CA GLU A 24 6.88 -9.54 56.76
C GLU A 24 6.00 -9.23 55.55
N LEU A 25 6.47 -9.60 54.38
CA LEU A 25 5.70 -9.39 53.11
C LEU A 25 4.46 -10.29 53.06
N VAL A 26 4.57 -11.54 53.58
CA VAL A 26 3.45 -12.47 53.70
C VAL A 26 2.42 -12.01 54.72
N ASN A 27 2.85 -11.46 55.86
CA ASN A 27 1.96 -10.85 56.85
C ASN A 27 1.26 -9.59 56.33
N PHE A 28 1.98 -8.78 55.56
CA PHE A 28 1.42 -7.57 54.90
C PHE A 28 0.31 -7.93 53.89
N LEU A 29 0.45 -9.04 53.18
CA LEU A 29 -0.54 -9.54 52.22
C LEU A 29 -1.69 -10.34 52.86
N GLY A 30 -1.71 -10.50 54.20
CA GLY A 30 -2.77 -11.17 54.93
C GLY A 30 -2.78 -12.69 54.84
N PHE A 31 -1.69 -13.31 54.42
CA PHE A 31 -1.57 -14.77 54.32
C PHE A 31 -0.87 -15.33 55.58
N THR A 32 -1.38 -16.35 56.15
CA THR A 32 -0.84 -16.99 57.39
C THR A 32 -0.53 -18.46 57.18
N GLY A 33 0.72 -18.91 57.51
CA GLY A 33 1.11 -20.31 57.61
C GLY A 33 2.02 -20.86 56.50
N VAL A 34 2.48 -22.08 56.65
CA VAL A 34 3.45 -22.76 55.75
C VAL A 34 2.91 -23.03 54.34
N SER A 35 1.60 -23.10 54.16
CA SER A 35 0.94 -23.24 52.87
C SER A 35 1.11 -22.00 51.96
N VAL A 36 1.33 -20.85 52.55
CA VAL A 36 1.43 -19.55 51.84
C VAL A 36 2.63 -19.47 50.93
N SER A 37 3.76 -20.08 51.28
CA SER A 37 4.97 -20.05 50.44
C SER A 37 4.77 -20.83 49.12
N LEU A 38 3.99 -21.92 49.18
CA LEU A 38 3.65 -22.73 48.01
C LEU A 38 2.60 -21.99 47.14
N ASP A 39 1.60 -21.41 47.80
CA ASP A 39 0.56 -20.63 47.10
C ASP A 39 1.14 -19.38 46.44
N LEU A 40 2.07 -18.67 47.11
CA LEU A 40 2.75 -17.52 46.52
C LEU A 40 3.60 -17.91 45.31
N ALA A 41 4.34 -19.03 45.39
CA ALA A 41 5.15 -19.50 44.26
C ALA A 41 4.27 -19.89 43.05
N VAL A 42 3.14 -20.54 43.30
CA VAL A 42 2.15 -20.87 42.27
C VAL A 42 1.56 -19.60 41.67
N PHE A 43 1.18 -18.62 42.47
CA PHE A 43 0.64 -17.35 42.03
C PHE A 43 1.63 -16.56 41.16
N VAL A 44 2.90 -16.44 41.59
CA VAL A 44 3.97 -15.82 40.82
C VAL A 44 4.21 -16.57 39.51
N THR A 45 4.19 -17.88 39.49
CA THR A 45 4.34 -18.69 38.29
C THR A 45 3.20 -18.43 37.28
N ILE A 46 1.97 -18.34 37.76
CA ILE A 46 0.80 -18.02 36.93
C ILE A 46 0.96 -16.63 36.31
N ILE A 47 1.32 -15.61 37.10
CA ILE A 47 1.53 -14.25 36.60
C ILE A 47 2.63 -14.23 35.53
N LEU A 48 3.77 -14.86 35.80
CA LEU A 48 4.87 -14.91 34.83
C LEU A 48 4.46 -15.66 33.56
N THR A 49 3.68 -16.71 33.68
CA THR A 49 3.16 -17.46 32.53
C THR A 49 2.22 -16.57 31.69
N LEU A 50 1.32 -15.82 32.33
CA LEU A 50 0.43 -14.88 31.65
C LEU A 50 1.18 -13.75 30.96
N ILE A 51 2.19 -13.18 31.63
CA ILE A 51 3.05 -12.13 31.04
C ILE A 51 3.81 -12.70 29.83
N THR A 52 4.41 -13.87 29.97
CA THR A 52 5.14 -14.53 28.88
C THR A 52 4.22 -14.86 27.71
N TRP A 53 3.02 -15.37 27.99
CA TRP A 53 2.01 -15.64 26.99
C TRP A 53 1.58 -14.37 26.25
N LYS A 54 1.34 -13.27 26.97
CA LYS A 54 0.99 -11.97 26.39
C LYS A 54 2.10 -11.45 25.50
N ILE A 55 3.35 -11.45 25.96
CA ILE A 55 4.53 -11.02 25.19
C ILE A 55 4.70 -11.87 23.92
N THR A 56 4.52 -13.19 24.03
CA THR A 56 4.62 -14.10 22.88
C THR A 56 3.52 -13.82 21.88
N LYS A 57 2.27 -13.66 22.35
CA LYS A 57 1.12 -13.35 21.50
C LYS A 57 1.28 -12.00 20.79
N ASP A 58 1.73 -10.97 21.50
CA ASP A 58 1.99 -9.65 20.91
C ASP A 58 3.11 -9.73 19.85
N LYS A 59 4.13 -10.53 20.08
CA LYS A 59 5.21 -10.78 19.13
C LYS A 59 4.71 -11.51 17.88
N GLU A 60 3.93 -12.58 18.04
CA GLU A 60 3.32 -13.32 16.94
C GLU A 60 2.39 -12.42 16.10
N GLN A 61 1.56 -11.60 16.76
CA GLN A 61 0.71 -10.65 16.07
C GLN A 61 1.51 -9.61 15.29
N ASN A 62 2.62 -9.13 15.84
CA ASN A 62 3.48 -8.18 15.15
C ASN A 62 4.22 -8.84 13.96
N GLU A 63 4.69 -10.07 14.10
CA GLU A 63 5.29 -10.83 12.99
C GLU A 63 4.27 -11.07 11.86
N ILE A 64 3.03 -11.39 12.21
CA ILE A 64 1.93 -11.54 11.24
C ILE A 64 1.67 -10.21 10.54
N LYS A 65 1.54 -9.10 11.29
CA LYS A 65 1.34 -7.76 10.72
C LYS A 65 2.47 -7.35 9.77
N GLU A 66 3.72 -7.62 10.13
CA GLU A 66 4.87 -7.32 9.26
C GLU A 66 4.85 -8.18 7.97
N LYS A 67 4.52 -9.46 8.08
CA LYS A 67 4.35 -10.31 6.88
C LYS A 67 3.24 -9.80 5.96
N TYR A 68 2.11 -9.36 6.53
CA TYR A 68 1.03 -8.74 5.74
C TYR A 68 1.48 -7.45 5.08
N LYS A 69 2.21 -6.59 5.80
CA LYS A 69 2.77 -5.35 5.23
C LYS A 69 3.74 -5.62 4.08
N ASP A 70 4.61 -6.61 4.22
CA ASP A 70 5.57 -6.96 3.17
C ASP A 70 4.88 -7.57 1.94
N SER A 71 3.89 -8.42 2.15
CA SER A 71 3.04 -8.93 1.06
C SER A 71 2.29 -7.80 0.37
N ALA A 72 1.71 -6.88 1.14
CA ALA A 72 1.02 -5.71 0.62
C ALA A 72 1.96 -4.83 -0.21
N ARG A 73 3.16 -4.52 0.30
CA ARG A 73 4.19 -3.74 -0.43
C ARG A 73 4.55 -4.40 -1.77
N LYS A 74 4.74 -5.71 -1.77
CA LYS A 74 5.05 -6.46 -2.99
C LYS A 74 3.93 -6.35 -4.02
N SER A 75 2.69 -6.54 -3.58
CA SER A 75 1.52 -6.39 -4.45
C SER A 75 1.37 -4.96 -4.97
N LEU A 76 1.61 -3.96 -4.13
CA LEU A 76 1.60 -2.55 -4.52
C LEU A 76 2.61 -2.27 -5.64
N LEU A 77 3.86 -2.74 -5.50
CA LEU A 77 4.90 -2.56 -6.51
C LEU A 77 4.54 -3.26 -7.83
N GLU A 78 3.89 -4.43 -7.76
CA GLU A 78 3.41 -5.14 -8.95
C GLU A 78 2.35 -4.34 -9.72
N TYR A 79 1.35 -3.80 -9.00
CA TYR A 79 0.31 -2.96 -9.64
C TYR A 79 0.87 -1.66 -10.21
N LEU A 80 1.78 -1.00 -9.50
CA LEU A 80 2.49 0.18 -10.00
C LEU A 80 3.29 -0.15 -11.27
N GLY A 81 3.98 -1.29 -11.29
CA GLY A 81 4.69 -1.77 -12.47
C GLY A 81 3.77 -1.99 -13.67
N LYS A 82 2.65 -2.65 -13.48
CA LYS A 82 1.64 -2.88 -14.54
C LYS A 82 1.09 -1.55 -15.08
N LEU A 83 0.70 -0.62 -14.21
CA LEU A 83 0.19 0.68 -14.64
C LEU A 83 1.25 1.49 -15.41
N ARG A 84 2.51 1.48 -14.93
CA ARG A 84 3.62 2.13 -15.63
C ARG A 84 3.80 1.60 -17.04
N ASP A 85 3.81 0.28 -17.19
CA ASP A 85 4.09 -0.36 -18.48
C ASP A 85 2.94 -0.12 -19.48
N ILE A 86 1.68 -0.16 -18.99
CA ILE A 86 0.54 0.17 -19.83
C ILE A 86 0.51 1.65 -20.21
N THR A 87 0.85 2.55 -19.27
CA THR A 87 0.95 3.99 -19.56
C THR A 87 1.96 4.26 -20.66
N LYS A 88 3.14 3.60 -20.65
CA LYS A 88 4.11 3.70 -21.75
C LYS A 88 3.54 3.21 -23.07
N LYS A 89 2.91 2.05 -23.08
CA LYS A 89 2.27 1.50 -24.31
C LYS A 89 1.21 2.45 -24.89
N LEU A 90 0.41 3.11 -24.03
CA LEU A 90 -0.60 4.08 -24.44
C LEU A 90 0.05 5.32 -25.09
N ILE A 91 1.15 5.82 -24.53
CA ILE A 91 1.89 6.96 -25.08
C ILE A 91 2.52 6.59 -26.44
N ASP A 92 3.20 5.44 -26.50
CA ASP A 92 3.81 4.95 -27.73
C ASP A 92 2.77 4.77 -28.83
N PHE A 93 1.62 4.19 -28.48
CA PHE A 93 0.49 4.05 -29.41
C PHE A 93 -0.03 5.41 -29.89
N LYS A 94 -0.25 6.38 -28.98
CA LYS A 94 -0.67 7.73 -29.35
C LYS A 94 0.31 8.38 -30.33
N ASN A 95 1.61 8.31 -30.04
CA ASN A 95 2.65 8.90 -30.88
C ASN A 95 2.70 8.23 -32.26
N GLN A 96 2.59 6.91 -32.31
CA GLN A 96 2.52 6.16 -33.56
C GLN A 96 1.27 6.54 -34.37
N TYR A 97 0.11 6.57 -33.74
CA TYR A 97 -1.15 6.91 -34.40
C TYR A 97 -1.11 8.31 -34.99
N THR A 98 -0.62 9.31 -34.24
CA THR A 98 -0.51 10.70 -34.70
C THR A 98 0.45 10.84 -35.87
N SER A 99 1.51 10.01 -35.95
CA SER A 99 2.53 10.13 -37.02
C SER A 99 2.12 9.47 -38.35
N VAL A 100 1.15 8.55 -38.33
CA VAL A 100 0.86 7.66 -39.48
C VAL A 100 -0.61 7.71 -39.92
N SER A 101 -1.51 8.27 -39.12
CA SER A 101 -2.97 8.25 -39.35
C SER A 101 -3.43 8.65 -40.75
N ASP A 102 -2.76 9.66 -41.34
CA ASP A 102 -3.12 10.22 -42.66
C ASP A 102 -2.65 9.36 -43.85
N LYS A 103 -1.78 8.38 -43.58
CA LYS A 103 -1.15 7.54 -44.63
C LYS A 103 -1.63 6.10 -44.65
N LEU A 104 -2.48 5.72 -43.69
CA LEU A 104 -2.92 4.34 -43.50
C LEU A 104 -4.13 3.97 -44.38
N SER A 105 -4.12 2.74 -44.86
CA SER A 105 -5.32 2.13 -45.44
C SER A 105 -6.40 1.91 -44.38
N ASP A 106 -7.65 1.73 -44.82
CA ASP A 106 -8.77 1.50 -43.90
C ASP A 106 -8.60 0.22 -43.07
N GLU A 107 -7.97 -0.82 -43.64
CA GLU A 107 -7.66 -2.06 -42.93
C GLU A 107 -6.63 -1.85 -41.81
N GLU A 108 -5.59 -1.04 -42.06
CA GLU A 108 -4.57 -0.69 -41.08
C GLU A 108 -5.15 0.19 -39.97
N LYS A 109 -6.03 1.15 -40.32
CA LYS A 109 -6.76 1.95 -39.33
C LYS A 109 -7.60 1.07 -38.41
N MET A 110 -8.30 0.09 -38.97
CA MET A 110 -9.12 -0.85 -38.17
C MET A 110 -8.26 -1.69 -37.21
N LYS A 111 -7.09 -2.18 -37.67
CA LYS A 111 -6.15 -2.90 -36.79
C LYS A 111 -5.66 -2.04 -35.65
N LEU A 112 -5.32 -0.77 -35.92
CA LEU A 112 -4.91 0.17 -34.88
C LEU A 112 -6.04 0.50 -33.89
N GLN A 113 -7.27 0.63 -34.36
CA GLN A 113 -8.42 0.85 -33.49
C GLN A 113 -8.66 -0.35 -32.55
N LEU A 114 -8.52 -1.57 -33.03
CA LEU A 114 -8.62 -2.78 -32.22
C LEU A 114 -7.49 -2.85 -31.17
N GLN A 115 -6.28 -2.50 -31.57
CA GLN A 115 -5.14 -2.45 -30.65
C GLN A 115 -5.35 -1.38 -29.57
N ASN A 116 -5.86 -0.21 -29.94
CA ASN A 116 -6.22 0.84 -29.02
C ASN A 116 -7.28 0.36 -27.99
N ALA A 117 -8.36 -0.25 -28.48
CA ALA A 117 -9.42 -0.76 -27.64
C ALA A 117 -8.89 -1.80 -26.62
N HIS A 118 -7.96 -2.65 -27.06
CA HIS A 118 -7.30 -3.63 -26.18
C HIS A 118 -6.47 -2.95 -25.09
N LEU A 119 -5.63 -1.96 -25.43
CA LEU A 119 -4.80 -1.23 -24.47
C LEU A 119 -5.65 -0.45 -23.45
N ILE A 120 -6.73 0.18 -23.91
CA ILE A 120 -7.69 0.88 -23.04
C ILE A 120 -8.34 -0.09 -22.08
N SER A 121 -8.78 -1.26 -22.56
CA SER A 121 -9.39 -2.32 -21.73
C SER A 121 -8.40 -2.87 -20.70
N GLU A 122 -7.13 -3.09 -21.10
CA GLU A 122 -6.06 -3.53 -20.20
C GLU A 122 -5.78 -2.48 -19.12
N TYR A 123 -5.75 -1.20 -19.48
CA TYR A 123 -5.59 -0.10 -18.52
C TYR A 123 -6.75 -0.07 -17.52
N GLN A 124 -7.99 -0.11 -18.01
CA GLN A 124 -9.18 -0.12 -17.17
C GLN A 124 -9.17 -1.28 -16.17
N LYS A 125 -8.86 -2.48 -16.65
CA LYS A 125 -8.78 -3.68 -15.81
C LYS A 125 -7.79 -3.48 -14.67
N ASN A 126 -6.56 -3.07 -15.00
CA ASN A 126 -5.52 -2.86 -13.98
C ASN A 126 -5.85 -1.72 -13.01
N LEU A 127 -6.47 -0.64 -13.52
CA LEU A 127 -6.91 0.46 -12.67
C LEU A 127 -8.01 0.02 -11.70
N ASN A 128 -9.00 -0.77 -12.15
CA ASN A 128 -10.06 -1.31 -11.31
C ASN A 128 -9.52 -2.26 -10.23
N GLU A 129 -8.63 -3.18 -10.62
CA GLU A 129 -8.01 -4.11 -9.67
C GLU A 129 -7.23 -3.36 -8.61
N PHE A 130 -6.47 -2.34 -9.01
CA PHE A 130 -5.68 -1.54 -8.08
C PHE A 130 -6.57 -0.64 -7.20
N LEU A 131 -7.62 -0.03 -7.76
CA LEU A 131 -8.58 0.77 -7.02
C LEU A 131 -9.28 -0.05 -5.93
N PHE A 132 -9.65 -1.30 -6.24
CA PHE A 132 -10.32 -2.19 -5.29
C PHE A 132 -9.48 -2.48 -4.05
N ILE A 133 -8.17 -2.67 -4.22
CA ILE A 133 -7.27 -2.98 -3.10
C ILE A 133 -6.64 -1.74 -2.43
N SER A 134 -6.69 -0.59 -3.08
CA SER A 134 -6.00 0.63 -2.66
C SER A 134 -6.40 1.13 -1.24
N PRO A 135 -7.66 0.97 -0.75
CA PRO A 135 -8.02 1.36 0.62
C PRO A 135 -7.23 0.62 1.71
N ILE A 136 -6.71 -0.59 1.40
CA ILE A 136 -5.88 -1.38 2.32
C ILE A 136 -4.53 -0.69 2.56
N TYR A 137 -4.04 0.09 1.57
CA TYR A 137 -2.74 0.74 1.63
C TYR A 137 -2.83 2.16 2.18
N SER A 138 -3.63 3.01 1.55
CA SER A 138 -3.86 4.37 2.04
C SER A 138 -5.10 5.00 1.39
N LYS A 139 -5.75 5.91 2.15
CA LYS A 139 -6.86 6.71 1.64
C LYS A 139 -6.43 7.58 0.45
N LYS A 140 -5.23 8.16 0.51
CA LYS A 140 -4.71 9.04 -0.54
C LYS A 140 -4.47 8.28 -1.85
N LEU A 141 -3.93 7.07 -1.76
CA LEU A 141 -3.80 6.19 -2.93
C LEU A 141 -5.15 5.91 -3.58
N TYR A 142 -6.17 5.60 -2.78
CA TYR A 142 -7.53 5.40 -3.26
C TYR A 142 -8.08 6.64 -3.98
N GLU A 143 -7.88 7.84 -3.42
CA GLU A 143 -8.35 9.09 -4.01
C GLU A 143 -7.68 9.38 -5.36
N ILE A 144 -6.36 9.14 -5.49
CA ILE A 144 -5.62 9.29 -6.76
C ILE A 144 -6.17 8.34 -7.83
N LEU A 145 -6.40 7.07 -7.48
CA LEU A 145 -6.88 6.08 -8.43
C LEU A 145 -8.35 6.30 -8.79
N LYS A 146 -9.17 6.79 -7.86
CA LYS A 146 -10.55 7.17 -8.12
C LYS A 146 -10.64 8.33 -9.09
N ASP A 147 -9.87 9.39 -8.90
CA ASP A 147 -9.77 10.51 -9.83
C ASP A 147 -9.37 10.05 -11.25
N SER A 148 -8.45 9.09 -11.33
CA SER A 148 -8.08 8.45 -12.60
C SER A 148 -9.25 7.70 -13.25
N MET A 149 -10.07 7.01 -12.45
CA MET A 149 -11.24 6.30 -12.94
C MET A 149 -12.30 7.26 -13.47
N ASP A 150 -12.56 8.36 -12.76
CA ASP A 150 -13.49 9.41 -13.19
C ASP A 150 -13.07 10.00 -14.55
N HIS A 151 -11.77 10.25 -14.76
CA HIS A 151 -11.23 10.69 -16.05
C HIS A 151 -11.35 9.60 -17.13
N PHE A 152 -11.17 8.33 -16.76
CA PHE A 152 -11.32 7.22 -17.69
C PHE A 152 -12.76 7.09 -18.17
N GLU A 153 -13.74 7.18 -17.28
CA GLU A 153 -15.17 7.17 -17.64
C GLU A 153 -15.53 8.36 -18.54
N PHE A 154 -14.97 9.53 -18.27
CA PHE A 154 -15.13 10.69 -19.12
C PHE A 154 -14.53 10.46 -20.51
N ALA A 155 -13.34 9.84 -20.60
CA ALA A 155 -12.70 9.47 -21.85
C ALA A 155 -13.53 8.49 -22.69
N GLN A 156 -14.12 7.48 -22.04
CA GLN A 156 -15.00 6.52 -22.72
C GLN A 156 -16.22 7.19 -23.35
N LYS A 157 -16.88 8.10 -22.63
CA LYS A 157 -18.05 8.84 -23.14
C LYS A 157 -17.71 9.68 -24.36
N ASN A 158 -16.51 10.21 -24.43
CA ASN A 158 -16.09 11.14 -25.49
C ASN A 158 -15.22 10.49 -26.57
N GLY A 159 -14.93 9.19 -26.47
CA GLY A 159 -14.15 8.44 -27.45
C GLY A 159 -12.69 8.91 -27.58
N SER A 160 -12.11 9.56 -26.55
CA SER A 160 -10.79 10.18 -26.62
C SER A 160 -9.72 9.39 -25.92
N ILE A 161 -8.80 8.80 -26.70
CA ILE A 161 -7.60 8.15 -26.16
C ILE A 161 -6.67 9.14 -25.47
N GLU A 162 -6.63 10.39 -25.92
CA GLU A 162 -5.75 11.41 -25.36
C GLU A 162 -6.08 11.69 -23.90
N ILE A 163 -7.36 11.67 -23.52
CA ILE A 163 -7.79 11.80 -22.13
C ILE A 163 -7.27 10.64 -21.31
N VAL A 164 -7.31 9.39 -21.82
CA VAL A 164 -6.77 8.21 -21.12
C VAL A 164 -5.25 8.37 -20.92
N VAL A 165 -4.52 8.80 -21.95
CA VAL A 165 -3.06 9.01 -21.88
C VAL A 165 -2.70 10.05 -20.82
N PHE A 166 -3.31 11.24 -20.86
CA PHE A 166 -2.99 12.29 -19.88
C PHE A 166 -3.45 11.95 -18.48
N SER A 167 -4.59 11.26 -18.33
CA SER A 167 -5.03 10.75 -17.04
C SER A 167 -4.04 9.73 -16.46
N SER A 168 -3.54 8.80 -17.28
CA SER A 168 -2.56 7.81 -16.84
C SER A 168 -1.23 8.44 -16.43
N VAL A 169 -0.74 9.42 -17.18
CA VAL A 169 0.49 10.20 -16.85
C VAL A 169 0.32 10.95 -15.53
N LYS A 170 -0.78 11.70 -15.38
CA LYS A 170 -1.14 12.39 -14.13
C LYS A 170 -1.17 11.42 -12.94
N THR A 171 -1.83 10.28 -13.12
CA THR A 171 -1.94 9.27 -12.06
C THR A 171 -0.57 8.74 -11.66
N MET A 172 0.26 8.35 -12.63
CA MET A 172 1.62 7.86 -12.35
C MET A 172 2.48 8.93 -11.67
N GLY A 173 2.39 10.18 -12.11
CA GLY A 173 3.08 11.30 -11.49
C GLY A 173 2.63 11.53 -10.03
N LYS A 174 1.33 11.56 -9.77
CA LYS A 174 0.80 11.69 -8.40
C LYS A 174 1.18 10.53 -7.50
N LEU A 175 1.25 9.31 -8.04
CA LEU A 175 1.75 8.16 -7.30
C LEU A 175 3.24 8.29 -6.97
N LEU A 176 4.04 8.91 -7.82
CA LEU A 176 5.45 9.19 -7.53
C LEU A 176 5.61 10.23 -6.42
N VAL A 177 4.77 11.27 -6.38
CA VAL A 177 4.77 12.30 -5.31
C VAL A 177 4.55 11.69 -3.92
N GLU A 178 3.86 10.53 -3.81
CA GLU A 178 3.71 9.83 -2.53
C GLU A 178 5.02 9.25 -1.98
N TYR A 179 6.03 9.11 -2.82
CA TYR A 179 7.30 8.46 -2.46
C TYR A 179 8.52 9.35 -2.66
N THR A 180 8.36 10.53 -3.31
CA THR A 180 9.44 11.47 -3.61
C THR A 180 8.96 12.91 -3.41
N GLU A 181 9.88 13.86 -3.43
CA GLU A 181 9.54 15.28 -3.50
C GLU A 181 8.84 15.59 -4.84
N GLU A 182 7.93 16.55 -4.83
CA GLU A 182 7.09 16.89 -5.99
C GLU A 182 7.92 17.30 -7.22
N GLU A 183 9.00 18.04 -7.02
CA GLU A 183 9.93 18.43 -8.08
C GLU A 183 10.57 17.21 -8.75
N ILE A 184 11.07 16.27 -7.93
CA ILE A 184 11.66 15.01 -8.42
C ILE A 184 10.61 14.17 -9.15
N ALA A 185 9.38 14.09 -8.60
CA ALA A 185 8.28 13.36 -9.25
C ALA A 185 7.92 13.96 -10.62
N ASN A 186 7.91 15.28 -10.75
CA ASN A 186 7.67 15.98 -12.02
C ASN A 186 8.77 15.68 -13.04
N ASP A 187 10.03 15.77 -12.65
CA ASP A 187 11.18 15.48 -13.51
C ASP A 187 11.18 14.02 -13.98
N LEU A 188 10.94 13.08 -13.08
CA LEU A 188 10.81 11.66 -13.40
C LEU A 188 9.64 11.40 -14.35
N THR A 189 8.48 12.01 -14.09
CA THR A 189 7.30 11.87 -14.93
C THR A 189 7.58 12.38 -16.33
N LYS A 190 8.21 13.54 -16.46
CA LYS A 190 8.63 14.11 -17.75
C LYS A 190 9.65 13.24 -18.47
N SER A 191 10.65 12.74 -17.75
CA SER A 191 11.69 11.86 -18.32
C SER A 191 11.11 10.53 -18.84
N ILE A 192 10.13 9.96 -18.13
CA ILE A 192 9.56 8.64 -18.46
C ILE A 192 8.45 8.73 -19.51
N TYR A 193 7.62 9.77 -19.45
CA TYR A 193 6.37 9.88 -20.21
C TYR A 193 6.33 11.06 -21.18
N GLY A 194 7.32 11.96 -21.14
CA GLY A 194 7.39 13.14 -22.00
C GLY A 194 6.55 14.34 -21.53
N PHE A 195 5.85 14.23 -20.41
CA PHE A 195 4.98 15.26 -19.83
C PHE A 195 5.20 15.36 -18.33
N THR A 196 5.11 16.59 -17.78
CA THR A 196 5.01 16.79 -16.33
C THR A 196 3.59 16.49 -15.84
N ILE A 197 3.42 16.38 -14.52
CA ILE A 197 2.10 16.22 -13.89
C ILE A 197 1.22 17.43 -14.26
N GLU A 198 1.76 18.63 -14.16
CA GLU A 198 1.06 19.89 -14.46
C GLU A 198 0.65 19.98 -15.93
N GLU A 199 1.53 19.61 -16.86
CA GLU A 199 1.21 19.57 -18.30
C GLU A 199 0.06 18.59 -18.58
N ALA A 200 0.07 17.42 -17.92
CA ALA A 200 -1.00 16.43 -18.05
C ALA A 200 -2.33 16.95 -17.46
N GLU A 201 -2.29 17.59 -16.29
CA GLU A 201 -3.48 18.20 -15.68
C GLU A 201 -4.07 19.32 -16.53
N LYS A 202 -3.22 20.20 -17.06
CA LYS A 202 -3.64 21.28 -17.96
C LYS A 202 -4.34 20.72 -19.20
N LYS A 203 -3.78 19.69 -19.81
CA LYS A 203 -4.39 19.03 -20.97
C LYS A 203 -5.74 18.40 -20.65
N LEU A 204 -5.86 17.72 -19.53
CA LEU A 204 -7.14 17.16 -19.07
C LEU A 204 -8.19 18.25 -18.88
N GLN A 205 -7.83 19.39 -18.30
CA GLN A 205 -8.75 20.50 -18.12
C GLN A 205 -9.16 21.14 -19.46
N GLU A 206 -8.23 21.29 -20.42
CA GLU A 206 -8.53 21.77 -21.79
C GLU A 206 -9.55 20.86 -22.46
N PHE A 207 -9.39 19.54 -22.39
CA PHE A 207 -10.36 18.57 -22.93
C PHE A 207 -11.73 18.68 -22.24
N LYS A 208 -11.76 18.73 -20.92
CA LYS A 208 -12.98 18.89 -20.17
C LYS A 208 -13.77 20.12 -20.60
N ASN A 209 -13.10 21.26 -20.66
CA ASN A 209 -13.70 22.52 -21.09
C ASN A 209 -14.20 22.47 -22.55
N HIS A 210 -13.53 21.71 -23.42
CA HIS A 210 -13.94 21.55 -24.82
C HIS A 210 -15.23 20.75 -24.96
N PHE A 211 -15.36 19.66 -24.19
CA PHE A 211 -16.54 18.78 -24.27
C PHE A 211 -17.75 19.31 -23.49
N GLU A 212 -17.56 20.13 -22.46
CA GLU A 212 -18.65 20.75 -21.71
C GLU A 212 -19.30 21.93 -22.46
N ARG A 213 -18.63 22.49 -23.49
CA ARG A 213 -19.15 23.58 -24.32
C ARG A 213 -19.94 23.12 -25.54
N LYS A 214 -20.00 21.83 -25.79
CA LYS A 214 -20.80 21.23 -26.88
C LYS A 214 -22.11 20.65 -26.33
#